data_d987317617a509a152c8484b5513561d
#
_entry.id   d987317617a509a152c8484b5513561d
#
_cell.length_a   1.000
_cell.length_b   1.000
_cell.length_c   1.000
_cell.angle_alpha   90.00
_cell.angle_beta   90.00
_cell.angle_gamma   90.00
#
_symmetry.space_group_name_H-M   'P 1'
#
loop_
_entity.id
_entity.type
_entity.pdbx_description
1 polymer ?
#
loop_
_entity_poly.entity_id
_entity_poly.type
_entity_poly.pdbx_seq_one_letter_code
_entity_poly.pdbx_strand_id
1 'polypeptide(L)'
;MDEYADAIRFFGAAGRHGHAARLARRCGMDNELMHLALQSPPEMMLDSARYLEERGEFEKATTLYHKAGNAGKALELCFAHDLFDLLAGIVAAVADDTDADPKLVAKCASYFLDNGRYGDAARLLVKGGDVVRGLELIVEHDVKIDEALAEALTPPKSADPKEDGGISEEARKATLMKIAAVCKNQGSYHLACKKYTQAGDKMKAMKALLKSGDTEKICFFAGVSRQREIYVMSANYLQTLRWHGDPELTKHIVQFYTKARAVESLSGFYESVAQIEIDEYRDYDQAADALRDAVKHLAKS
;
A
#
# COMPACT_ATOMS: atom_id res chain seq x y z
N MET A 1 -11.83 -1.28 48.18
CA MET A 1 -11.74 -1.51 46.72
C MET A 1 -10.54 -2.43 46.41
N ASP A 2 -9.38 -2.19 47.01
CA ASP A 2 -8.17 -2.99 46.74
C ASP A 2 -8.29 -4.47 47.13
N GLU A 3 -8.93 -4.78 48.24
CA GLU A 3 -9.15 -6.16 48.67
C GLU A 3 -9.98 -7.02 47.68
N TYR A 4 -10.96 -6.41 47.01
CA TYR A 4 -11.73 -7.11 45.98
C TYR A 4 -10.93 -7.30 44.69
N ALA A 5 -10.09 -6.34 44.30
CA ALA A 5 -9.19 -6.48 43.17
C ALA A 5 -8.21 -7.64 43.38
N ASP A 6 -7.63 -7.72 44.57
CA ASP A 6 -6.73 -8.84 44.93
C ASP A 6 -7.46 -10.17 44.95
N ALA A 7 -8.67 -10.24 45.52
CA ALA A 7 -9.50 -11.44 45.50
C ALA A 7 -9.82 -11.91 44.06
N ILE A 8 -10.13 -10.96 43.15
CA ILE A 8 -10.39 -11.25 41.75
C ILE A 8 -9.13 -11.83 41.08
N ARG A 9 -7.96 -11.24 41.34
CA ARG A 9 -6.67 -11.72 40.82
C ARG A 9 -6.34 -13.13 41.34
N PHE A 10 -6.53 -13.38 42.62
CA PHE A 10 -6.28 -14.71 43.20
C PHE A 10 -7.23 -15.79 42.65
N PHE A 11 -8.52 -15.49 42.47
CA PHE A 11 -9.45 -16.41 41.83
C PHE A 11 -9.07 -16.64 40.35
N GLY A 12 -8.64 -15.60 39.60
CA GLY A 12 -8.17 -15.73 38.25
C GLY A 12 -6.93 -16.61 38.14
N ALA A 13 -5.91 -16.34 38.98
CA ALA A 13 -4.70 -17.14 39.05
C ALA A 13 -4.92 -18.60 39.44
N ALA A 14 -5.96 -18.87 40.26
CA ALA A 14 -6.40 -20.22 40.63
C ALA A 14 -7.25 -20.94 39.57
N GLY A 15 -7.42 -20.31 38.36
CA GLY A 15 -8.25 -20.85 37.28
C GLY A 15 -9.77 -20.83 37.56
N ARG A 16 -10.18 -20.17 38.66
CA ARG A 16 -11.60 -20.05 39.03
C ARG A 16 -12.27 -18.82 38.41
N HIS A 17 -12.16 -18.70 37.08
CA HIS A 17 -12.62 -17.52 36.32
C HIS A 17 -14.09 -17.17 36.56
N GLY A 18 -15.00 -18.19 36.77
CA GLY A 18 -16.41 -17.97 37.07
C GLY A 18 -16.67 -17.29 38.41
N HIS A 19 -15.85 -17.54 39.45
CA HIS A 19 -15.95 -16.84 40.72
C HIS A 19 -15.39 -15.41 40.64
N ALA A 20 -14.25 -15.26 39.97
CA ALA A 20 -13.63 -13.97 39.72
C ALA A 20 -14.58 -13.04 38.92
N ALA A 21 -15.20 -13.55 37.85
CA ALA A 21 -16.17 -12.80 37.04
C ALA A 21 -17.40 -12.37 37.80
N ARG A 22 -17.98 -13.26 38.64
CA ARG A 22 -19.12 -12.90 39.50
C ARG A 22 -18.76 -11.80 40.50
N LEU A 23 -17.57 -11.86 41.07
CA LEU A 23 -17.10 -10.84 42.00
C LEU A 23 -16.85 -9.50 41.30
N ALA A 24 -16.19 -9.52 40.15
CA ALA A 24 -15.95 -8.35 39.30
C ALA A 24 -17.28 -7.65 38.92
N ARG A 25 -18.29 -8.42 38.50
CA ARG A 25 -19.63 -7.84 38.18
C ARG A 25 -20.28 -7.20 39.42
N ARG A 26 -20.20 -7.84 40.60
CA ARG A 26 -20.76 -7.28 41.85
C ARG A 26 -20.09 -5.97 42.25
N CYS A 27 -18.80 -5.86 42.02
CA CYS A 27 -18.00 -4.68 42.34
C CYS A 27 -17.99 -3.63 41.25
N GLY A 28 -18.58 -3.88 40.09
CA GLY A 28 -18.57 -2.97 38.94
C GLY A 28 -17.16 -2.78 38.33
N MET A 29 -16.30 -3.79 38.43
CA MET A 29 -14.93 -3.75 37.92
C MET A 29 -14.87 -4.30 36.49
N ASP A 30 -15.34 -3.46 35.55
CA ASP A 30 -15.58 -3.86 34.15
C ASP A 30 -14.29 -4.17 33.38
N ASN A 31 -13.15 -3.57 33.75
CA ASN A 31 -11.86 -3.85 33.14
C ASN A 31 -11.32 -5.21 33.56
N GLU A 32 -11.40 -5.54 34.83
CA GLU A 32 -11.01 -6.86 35.37
C GLU A 32 -11.93 -7.95 34.81
N LEU A 33 -13.23 -7.67 34.68
CA LEU A 33 -14.19 -8.58 34.07
C LEU A 33 -13.81 -8.87 32.61
N MET A 34 -13.44 -7.85 31.85
CA MET A 34 -12.98 -7.97 30.45
C MET A 34 -11.75 -8.88 30.37
N HIS A 35 -10.72 -8.63 31.20
CA HIS A 35 -9.51 -9.46 31.23
C HIS A 35 -9.79 -10.92 31.57
N LEU A 36 -10.62 -11.18 32.56
CA LEU A 36 -11.02 -12.53 32.95
C LEU A 36 -11.83 -13.25 31.87
N ALA A 37 -12.75 -12.52 31.24
CA ALA A 37 -13.56 -13.05 30.16
C ALA A 37 -12.71 -13.50 28.97
N LEU A 38 -11.72 -12.71 28.56
CA LEU A 38 -10.79 -13.04 27.46
C LEU A 38 -9.97 -14.31 27.69
N GLN A 39 -9.76 -14.70 28.96
CA GLN A 39 -9.07 -15.93 29.36
C GLN A 39 -10.00 -17.12 29.63
N SER A 40 -11.30 -16.92 29.42
CA SER A 40 -12.33 -17.85 29.76
C SER A 40 -12.93 -18.55 28.53
N PRO A 41 -13.68 -19.66 28.70
CA PRO A 41 -14.40 -20.29 27.61
C PRO A 41 -15.43 -19.35 26.95
N PRO A 42 -15.80 -19.60 25.67
CA PRO A 42 -16.73 -18.76 24.92
C PRO A 42 -18.07 -18.47 25.63
N GLU A 43 -18.61 -19.42 26.35
CA GLU A 43 -19.86 -19.22 27.10
C GLU A 43 -19.74 -18.11 28.15
N MET A 44 -18.63 -18.08 28.89
CA MET A 44 -18.37 -17.02 29.88
C MET A 44 -18.08 -15.67 29.24
N MET A 45 -17.46 -15.67 28.05
CA MET A 45 -17.28 -14.44 27.26
C MET A 45 -18.65 -13.87 26.89
N LEU A 46 -19.57 -14.68 26.38
CA LEU A 46 -20.92 -14.27 26.01
C LEU A 46 -21.72 -13.72 27.20
N ASP A 47 -21.64 -14.37 28.35
CA ASP A 47 -22.33 -13.90 29.58
C ASP A 47 -21.73 -12.57 30.05
N SER A 48 -20.41 -12.39 29.92
CA SER A 48 -19.75 -11.14 30.30
C SER A 48 -20.06 -10.05 29.30
N ALA A 49 -20.17 -10.37 28.02
CA ALA A 49 -20.55 -9.44 26.96
C ALA A 49 -21.98 -8.91 27.19
N ARG A 50 -22.94 -9.77 27.50
CA ARG A 50 -24.30 -9.33 27.81
C ARG A 50 -24.36 -8.36 29.00
N TYR A 51 -23.62 -8.69 30.07
CA TYR A 51 -23.55 -7.80 31.24
C TYR A 51 -22.96 -6.44 30.89
N LEU A 52 -21.89 -6.39 30.09
CA LEU A 52 -21.27 -5.13 29.65
C LEU A 52 -22.16 -4.34 28.69
N GLU A 53 -22.93 -5.02 27.82
CA GLU A 53 -23.95 -4.42 26.95
C GLU A 53 -25.05 -3.73 27.78
N GLU A 54 -25.57 -4.39 28.81
CA GLU A 54 -26.57 -3.83 29.73
C GLU A 54 -26.05 -2.61 30.51
N ARG A 55 -24.74 -2.52 30.72
CA ARG A 55 -24.10 -1.37 31.37
C ARG A 55 -23.72 -0.24 30.42
N GLY A 56 -23.92 -0.40 29.13
CA GLY A 56 -23.55 0.59 28.11
C GLY A 56 -22.07 0.56 27.72
N GLU A 57 -21.30 -0.42 28.15
CA GLU A 57 -19.88 -0.63 27.78
C GLU A 57 -19.78 -1.37 26.44
N PHE A 58 -20.30 -0.73 25.38
CA PHE A 58 -20.52 -1.35 24.07
C PHE A 58 -19.23 -1.82 23.37
N GLU A 59 -18.13 -1.06 23.50
CA GLU A 59 -16.84 -1.45 22.91
C GLU A 59 -16.32 -2.77 23.49
N LYS A 60 -16.38 -2.91 24.82
CA LYS A 60 -15.96 -4.11 25.53
C LYS A 60 -16.88 -5.29 25.23
N ALA A 61 -18.20 -5.05 25.22
CA ALA A 61 -19.20 -6.04 24.86
C ALA A 61 -18.96 -6.57 23.42
N THR A 62 -18.79 -5.68 22.45
CA THR A 62 -18.51 -6.01 21.05
C THR A 62 -17.26 -6.86 20.90
N THR A 63 -16.18 -6.49 21.58
CA THR A 63 -14.93 -7.25 21.56
C THR A 63 -15.11 -8.67 22.09
N LEU A 64 -15.86 -8.84 23.18
CA LEU A 64 -16.14 -10.16 23.75
C LEU A 64 -17.05 -11.00 22.86
N TYR A 65 -18.11 -10.41 22.28
CA TYR A 65 -18.95 -11.11 21.31
C TYR A 65 -18.15 -11.61 20.12
N HIS A 66 -17.27 -10.79 19.57
CA HIS A 66 -16.41 -11.17 18.46
C HIS A 66 -15.47 -12.32 18.84
N LYS A 67 -14.76 -12.21 19.97
CA LYS A 67 -13.84 -13.24 20.47
C LYS A 67 -14.53 -14.56 20.83
N ALA A 68 -15.79 -14.50 21.23
CA ALA A 68 -16.62 -15.68 21.51
C ALA A 68 -17.21 -16.33 20.24
N GLY A 69 -16.90 -15.81 19.04
CA GLY A 69 -17.41 -16.33 17.76
C GLY A 69 -18.79 -15.83 17.37
N ASN A 70 -19.40 -14.91 18.14
CA ASN A 70 -20.70 -14.30 17.80
C ASN A 70 -20.53 -13.01 16.98
N ALA A 71 -20.01 -13.15 15.74
CA ALA A 71 -19.75 -12.03 14.86
C ALA A 71 -21.04 -11.24 14.50
N GLY A 72 -22.18 -11.92 14.38
CA GLY A 72 -23.46 -11.26 14.07
C GLY A 72 -23.86 -10.24 15.12
N LYS A 73 -23.82 -10.59 16.41
CA LYS A 73 -24.16 -9.69 17.50
C LYS A 73 -23.13 -8.58 17.67
N ALA A 74 -21.84 -8.90 17.48
CA ALA A 74 -20.79 -7.89 17.50
C ALA A 74 -21.00 -6.81 16.42
N LEU A 75 -21.37 -7.22 15.20
CA LEU A 75 -21.67 -6.29 14.10
C LEU A 75 -22.94 -5.46 14.38
N GLU A 76 -23.99 -6.04 14.94
CA GLU A 76 -25.19 -5.30 15.35
C GLU A 76 -24.85 -4.16 16.31
N LEU A 77 -24.03 -4.42 17.32
CA LEU A 77 -23.59 -3.39 18.27
C LEU A 77 -22.71 -2.32 17.61
N CYS A 78 -21.81 -2.74 16.70
CA CYS A 78 -21.00 -1.78 15.93
C CYS A 78 -21.88 -0.81 15.13
N PHE A 79 -22.93 -1.32 14.46
CA PHE A 79 -23.85 -0.49 13.69
C PHE A 79 -24.75 0.40 14.57
N ALA A 80 -25.14 -0.10 15.75
CA ALA A 80 -26.03 0.65 16.65
C ALA A 80 -25.31 1.80 17.38
N HIS A 81 -24.01 1.67 17.59
CA HIS A 81 -23.23 2.60 18.41
C HIS A 81 -22.04 3.25 17.69
N ASP A 82 -22.01 3.19 16.35
CA ASP A 82 -20.99 3.80 15.48
C ASP A 82 -19.54 3.42 15.83
N LEU A 83 -19.31 2.15 16.22
CA LEU A 83 -18.01 1.64 16.62
C LEU A 83 -17.17 1.26 15.38
N PHE A 84 -16.80 2.25 14.57
CA PHE A 84 -16.17 2.06 13.26
C PHE A 84 -14.85 1.30 13.29
N ASP A 85 -14.00 1.55 14.28
CA ASP A 85 -12.67 0.94 14.37
C ASP A 85 -12.78 -0.55 14.73
N LEU A 86 -13.70 -0.90 15.63
CA LEU A 86 -14.01 -2.29 15.94
C LEU A 86 -14.69 -2.99 14.76
N LEU A 87 -15.60 -2.31 14.09
CA LEU A 87 -16.27 -2.81 12.89
C LEU A 87 -15.23 -3.16 11.81
N ALA A 88 -14.28 -2.25 11.53
CA ALA A 88 -13.22 -2.48 10.56
C ALA A 88 -12.35 -3.70 10.93
N GLY A 89 -12.01 -3.85 12.21
CA GLY A 89 -11.26 -5.01 12.72
C GLY A 89 -12.03 -6.34 12.62
N ILE A 90 -13.30 -6.34 12.99
CA ILE A 90 -14.15 -7.53 12.92
C ILE A 90 -14.36 -7.98 11.48
N VAL A 91 -14.66 -7.02 10.60
CA VAL A 91 -14.90 -7.29 9.19
C VAL A 91 -13.63 -7.75 8.49
N ALA A 92 -12.46 -7.18 8.86
CA ALA A 92 -11.18 -7.66 8.36
C ALA A 92 -10.92 -9.12 8.74
N ALA A 93 -11.22 -9.50 9.99
CA ALA A 93 -11.07 -10.88 10.46
C ALA A 93 -12.07 -11.84 9.78
N VAL A 94 -13.30 -11.39 9.54
CA VAL A 94 -14.33 -12.19 8.83
C VAL A 94 -13.97 -12.32 7.34
N ALA A 95 -13.43 -11.28 6.72
CA ALA A 95 -13.05 -11.33 5.31
C ALA A 95 -11.76 -12.13 5.03
N ASP A 96 -10.95 -12.40 6.06
CA ASP A 96 -9.81 -13.33 5.96
C ASP A 96 -10.27 -14.81 6.08
N ASP A 97 -11.52 -15.05 6.51
CA ASP A 97 -12.15 -16.36 6.52
C ASP A 97 -12.73 -16.67 5.13
N THR A 98 -12.34 -17.78 4.53
CA THR A 98 -12.73 -18.21 3.18
C THR A 98 -14.25 -18.39 2.98
N ASP A 99 -15.02 -18.41 4.06
CA ASP A 99 -16.48 -18.58 4.08
C ASP A 99 -17.25 -17.29 4.41
N ALA A 100 -16.63 -16.12 4.26
CA ALA A 100 -17.29 -14.84 4.53
C ALA A 100 -18.55 -14.66 3.65
N ASP A 101 -19.70 -14.44 4.28
CA ASP A 101 -20.96 -14.19 3.56
C ASP A 101 -20.86 -12.89 2.73
N PRO A 102 -20.90 -12.95 1.38
CA PRO A 102 -20.79 -11.77 0.54
C PRO A 102 -21.85 -10.70 0.83
N LYS A 103 -23.02 -11.12 1.35
CA LYS A 103 -24.09 -10.21 1.74
C LYS A 103 -23.71 -9.38 2.97
N LEU A 104 -22.99 -9.99 3.91
CA LEU A 104 -22.51 -9.33 5.11
C LEU A 104 -21.44 -8.29 4.74
N VAL A 105 -20.50 -8.66 3.88
CA VAL A 105 -19.46 -7.76 3.36
C VAL A 105 -20.10 -6.54 2.65
N ALA A 106 -21.10 -6.79 1.79
CA ALA A 106 -21.81 -5.72 1.09
C ALA A 106 -22.57 -4.79 2.06
N LYS A 107 -23.21 -5.34 3.11
CA LYS A 107 -23.91 -4.54 4.13
C LYS A 107 -22.96 -3.68 4.95
N CYS A 108 -21.80 -4.22 5.32
CA CYS A 108 -20.77 -3.45 6.01
C CYS A 108 -20.17 -2.36 5.12
N ALA A 109 -19.94 -2.66 3.85
CA ALA A 109 -19.45 -1.67 2.89
C ALA A 109 -20.45 -0.52 2.69
N SER A 110 -21.76 -0.81 2.55
CA SER A 110 -22.79 0.24 2.44
C SER A 110 -22.84 1.11 3.70
N TYR A 111 -22.72 0.51 4.88
CA TYR A 111 -22.68 1.27 6.13
C TYR A 111 -21.48 2.22 6.20
N PHE A 112 -20.28 1.79 5.80
CA PHE A 112 -19.13 2.69 5.70
C PHE A 112 -19.33 3.82 4.68
N LEU A 113 -19.98 3.52 3.54
CA LEU A 113 -20.31 4.52 2.53
C LEU A 113 -21.27 5.59 3.06
N ASP A 114 -22.36 5.17 3.74
CA ASP A 114 -23.37 6.05 4.31
C ASP A 114 -22.77 6.98 5.38
N ASN A 115 -21.70 6.54 6.04
CA ASN A 115 -20.97 7.33 7.03
C ASN A 115 -19.72 8.06 6.49
N GLY A 116 -19.53 8.10 5.17
CA GLY A 116 -18.42 8.82 4.53
C GLY A 116 -17.04 8.19 4.73
N ARG A 117 -16.97 6.95 5.23
CA ARG A 117 -15.69 6.22 5.43
C ARG A 117 -15.31 5.43 4.17
N TYR A 118 -15.10 6.13 3.08
CA TYR A 118 -14.84 5.55 1.75
C TYR A 118 -13.60 4.65 1.71
N GLY A 119 -12.57 4.97 2.49
CA GLY A 119 -11.35 4.18 2.57
C GLY A 119 -11.58 2.78 3.13
N ASP A 120 -12.39 2.68 4.20
CA ASP A 120 -12.72 1.40 4.83
C ASP A 120 -13.68 0.59 3.96
N ALA A 121 -14.65 1.26 3.33
CA ALA A 121 -15.55 0.64 2.36
C ALA A 121 -14.79 0.05 1.17
N ALA A 122 -13.84 0.80 0.60
CA ALA A 122 -13.03 0.34 -0.51
C ALA A 122 -12.16 -0.87 -0.15
N ARG A 123 -11.47 -0.83 1.01
CA ARG A 123 -10.68 -1.96 1.51
C ARG A 123 -11.51 -3.21 1.70
N LEU A 124 -12.72 -3.03 2.24
CA LEU A 124 -13.63 -4.12 2.49
C LEU A 124 -14.14 -4.76 1.19
N LEU A 125 -14.56 -3.95 0.21
CA LEU A 125 -15.00 -4.44 -1.10
C LEU A 125 -13.89 -5.20 -1.81
N VAL A 126 -12.65 -4.68 -1.75
CA VAL A 126 -11.48 -5.33 -2.35
C VAL A 126 -11.20 -6.68 -1.69
N LYS A 127 -11.24 -6.76 -0.37
CA LYS A 127 -11.09 -8.02 0.37
C LYS A 127 -12.22 -9.01 0.07
N GLY A 128 -13.44 -8.52 -0.10
CA GLY A 128 -14.60 -9.34 -0.49
C GLY A 128 -14.61 -9.76 -1.97
N GLY A 129 -13.55 -9.44 -2.73
CA GLY A 129 -13.40 -9.83 -4.14
C GLY A 129 -13.99 -8.84 -5.15
N ASP A 130 -14.69 -7.79 -4.73
CA ASP A 130 -15.22 -6.76 -5.62
C ASP A 130 -14.19 -5.64 -5.87
N VAL A 131 -13.13 -6.02 -6.58
CA VAL A 131 -12.00 -5.12 -6.91
C VAL A 131 -12.46 -3.95 -7.78
N VAL A 132 -13.47 -4.16 -8.63
CA VAL A 132 -13.94 -3.12 -9.58
C VAL A 132 -14.60 -1.98 -8.83
N ARG A 133 -15.58 -2.29 -7.97
CA ARG A 133 -16.25 -1.28 -7.13
C ARG A 133 -15.31 -0.62 -6.14
N GLY A 134 -14.41 -1.41 -5.55
CA GLY A 134 -13.37 -0.87 -4.67
C GLY A 134 -12.47 0.15 -5.37
N LEU A 135 -12.05 -0.11 -6.60
CA LEU A 135 -11.25 0.82 -7.39
C LEU A 135 -12.04 2.06 -7.84
N GLU A 136 -13.31 1.91 -8.20
CA GLU A 136 -14.20 3.03 -8.54
C GLU A 136 -14.34 3.99 -7.36
N LEU A 137 -14.60 3.49 -6.17
CA LEU A 137 -14.67 4.30 -4.93
C LEU A 137 -13.36 5.03 -4.64
N ILE A 138 -12.22 4.37 -4.82
CA ILE A 138 -10.91 4.98 -4.61
C ILE A 138 -10.71 6.16 -5.56
N VAL A 139 -11.13 6.03 -6.82
CA VAL A 139 -11.02 7.09 -7.82
C VAL A 139 -11.99 8.24 -7.54
N GLU A 140 -13.23 7.93 -7.18
CA GLU A 140 -14.30 8.91 -6.98
C GLU A 140 -14.06 9.79 -5.74
N HIS A 141 -13.57 9.19 -4.65
CA HIS A 141 -13.36 9.87 -3.38
C HIS A 141 -11.89 10.16 -3.05
N ASP A 142 -10.99 10.03 -4.03
CA ASP A 142 -9.53 10.23 -3.88
C ASP A 142 -8.93 9.53 -2.65
N VAL A 143 -9.37 8.29 -2.40
CA VAL A 143 -8.86 7.49 -1.29
C VAL A 143 -7.40 7.15 -1.54
N LYS A 144 -6.53 7.49 -0.58
CA LYS A 144 -5.09 7.23 -0.69
C LYS A 144 -4.80 5.74 -0.74
N ILE A 145 -4.09 5.32 -1.79
CA ILE A 145 -3.66 3.94 -1.97
C ILE A 145 -2.32 3.74 -1.23
N ASP A 146 -2.33 2.88 -0.22
CA ASP A 146 -1.12 2.34 0.41
C ASP A 146 -0.64 1.06 -0.30
N GLU A 147 0.53 0.54 0.09
CA GLU A 147 1.10 -0.64 -0.54
C GLU A 147 0.23 -1.89 -0.34
N ALA A 148 -0.38 -2.05 0.85
CA ALA A 148 -1.25 -3.17 1.17
C ALA A 148 -2.53 -3.18 0.31
N LEU A 149 -3.18 -2.02 0.17
CA LEU A 149 -4.36 -1.85 -0.69
C LEU A 149 -4.02 -2.05 -2.15
N ALA A 150 -2.87 -1.54 -2.61
CA ALA A 150 -2.41 -1.74 -3.99
C ALA A 150 -2.14 -3.21 -4.31
N GLU A 151 -1.62 -3.99 -3.36
CA GLU A 151 -1.45 -5.44 -3.54
C GLU A 151 -2.80 -6.17 -3.54
N ALA A 152 -3.71 -5.83 -2.62
CA ALA A 152 -5.05 -6.41 -2.57
C ALA A 152 -5.87 -6.12 -3.85
N LEU A 153 -5.73 -4.91 -4.42
CA LEU A 153 -6.33 -4.54 -5.71
C LEU A 153 -5.71 -5.27 -6.91
N THR A 154 -4.53 -5.87 -6.75
CA THR A 154 -3.83 -6.52 -7.86
C THR A 154 -4.41 -7.91 -8.11
N PRO A 155 -5.03 -8.17 -9.28
CA PRO A 155 -5.54 -9.49 -9.57
C PRO A 155 -4.40 -10.52 -9.59
N PRO A 156 -4.63 -11.74 -9.07
CA PRO A 156 -3.62 -12.79 -9.08
C PRO A 156 -3.22 -13.14 -10.52
N LYS A 157 -2.00 -13.65 -10.67
CA LYS A 157 -1.53 -14.15 -11.96
C LYS A 157 -2.17 -15.51 -12.19
N SER A 158 -3.10 -15.60 -13.14
CA SER A 158 -3.69 -16.89 -13.50
C SER A 158 -2.65 -17.78 -14.17
N ALA A 159 -2.54 -19.02 -13.70
CA ALA A 159 -1.63 -20.00 -14.30
C ALA A 159 -2.18 -20.54 -15.63
N ASP A 160 -3.50 -20.65 -15.74
CA ASP A 160 -4.21 -21.07 -16.96
C ASP A 160 -5.48 -20.21 -17.21
N PRO A 161 -5.52 -19.44 -18.31
CA PRO A 161 -6.66 -18.59 -18.62
C PRO A 161 -7.95 -19.35 -19.01
N LYS A 162 -7.89 -20.67 -19.13
CA LYS A 162 -8.98 -21.51 -19.65
C LYS A 162 -9.72 -22.32 -18.60
N GLU A 163 -9.19 -22.43 -17.41
CA GLU A 163 -9.86 -23.10 -16.30
C GLU A 163 -10.36 -22.05 -15.31
N ASP A 164 -11.68 -21.99 -15.17
CA ASP A 164 -12.42 -21.43 -14.06
C ASP A 164 -12.39 -19.90 -13.88
N GLY A 165 -13.09 -19.15 -14.71
CA GLY A 165 -13.50 -17.76 -14.37
C GLY A 165 -12.37 -16.74 -14.11
N GLY A 166 -11.13 -17.09 -14.42
CA GLY A 166 -9.96 -16.27 -14.19
C GLY A 166 -9.97 -14.97 -15.01
N ILE A 167 -9.53 -13.88 -14.41
CA ILE A 167 -9.40 -12.58 -15.06
C ILE A 167 -8.41 -12.73 -16.22
N SER A 168 -8.81 -12.33 -17.44
CA SER A 168 -7.92 -12.36 -18.59
C SER A 168 -6.66 -11.51 -18.33
N GLU A 169 -5.52 -11.89 -18.93
CA GLU A 169 -4.27 -11.12 -18.78
C GLU A 169 -4.43 -9.67 -19.25
N GLU A 170 -5.30 -9.44 -20.24
CA GLU A 170 -5.64 -8.09 -20.71
C GLU A 170 -6.42 -7.29 -19.67
N ALA A 171 -7.42 -7.91 -19.03
CA ALA A 171 -8.18 -7.28 -17.95
C ALA A 171 -7.30 -7.01 -16.72
N ARG A 172 -6.42 -7.96 -16.37
CA ARG A 172 -5.42 -7.80 -15.31
C ARG A 172 -4.49 -6.61 -15.61
N LYS A 173 -3.96 -6.54 -16.82
CA LYS A 173 -3.11 -5.42 -17.27
C LYS A 173 -3.87 -4.08 -17.21
N ALA A 174 -5.13 -4.05 -17.65
CA ALA A 174 -5.96 -2.86 -17.59
C ALA A 174 -6.18 -2.38 -16.15
N THR A 175 -6.45 -3.30 -15.21
CA THR A 175 -6.60 -2.99 -13.77
C THR A 175 -5.29 -2.44 -13.19
N LEU A 176 -4.16 -3.09 -13.44
CA LEU A 176 -2.84 -2.62 -13.00
C LEU A 176 -2.51 -1.22 -13.54
N MET A 177 -2.88 -0.93 -14.79
CA MET A 177 -2.69 0.38 -15.40
C MET A 177 -3.55 1.46 -14.72
N LYS A 178 -4.79 1.15 -14.33
CA LYS A 178 -5.66 2.05 -13.57
C LYS A 178 -5.08 2.33 -12.18
N ILE A 179 -4.70 1.28 -11.44
CA ILE A 179 -4.07 1.41 -10.11
C ILE A 179 -2.83 2.29 -10.19
N ALA A 180 -1.94 2.03 -11.15
CA ALA A 180 -0.73 2.80 -11.34
C ALA A 180 -1.00 4.27 -11.67
N ALA A 181 -2.04 4.55 -12.47
CA ALA A 181 -2.44 5.92 -12.80
C ALA A 181 -2.94 6.68 -11.56
N VAL A 182 -3.76 6.04 -10.71
CA VAL A 182 -4.22 6.62 -9.45
C VAL A 182 -3.05 6.89 -8.51
N CYS A 183 -2.18 5.90 -8.27
CA CYS A 183 -0.97 6.06 -7.45
C CYS A 183 -0.09 7.22 -7.95
N LYS A 184 0.09 7.35 -9.28
CA LYS A 184 0.85 8.46 -9.87
C LYS A 184 0.19 9.82 -9.59
N ASN A 185 -1.12 9.92 -9.70
CA ASN A 185 -1.86 11.17 -9.44
C ASN A 185 -1.78 11.56 -7.96
N GLN A 186 -1.78 10.57 -7.05
CA GLN A 186 -1.62 10.76 -5.60
C GLN A 186 -0.16 11.01 -5.17
N GLY A 187 0.79 11.11 -6.10
CA GLY A 187 2.21 11.33 -5.80
C GLY A 187 2.97 10.09 -5.31
N SER A 188 2.34 8.92 -5.28
CA SER A 188 2.97 7.65 -4.89
C SER A 188 3.75 7.04 -6.07
N TYR A 189 4.79 7.75 -6.54
CA TYR A 189 5.49 7.44 -7.80
C TYR A 189 6.19 6.07 -7.81
N HIS A 190 6.76 5.65 -6.68
CA HIS A 190 7.41 4.33 -6.57
C HIS A 190 6.41 3.20 -6.72
N LEU A 191 5.25 3.33 -6.07
CA LEU A 191 4.17 2.37 -6.16
C LEU A 191 3.59 2.34 -7.59
N ALA A 192 3.41 3.52 -8.21
CA ALA A 192 3.00 3.63 -9.60
C ALA A 192 4.00 2.93 -10.55
N CYS A 193 5.31 3.14 -10.35
CA CYS A 193 6.36 2.46 -11.11
C CYS A 193 6.26 0.93 -10.98
N LYS A 194 6.08 0.41 -9.74
CA LYS A 194 5.91 -1.02 -9.46
C LYS A 194 4.72 -1.59 -10.25
N LYS A 195 3.55 -0.93 -10.20
CA LYS A 195 2.34 -1.40 -10.88
C LYS A 195 2.41 -1.28 -12.40
N TYR A 196 2.99 -0.21 -12.95
CA TYR A 196 3.26 -0.11 -14.39
C TYR A 196 4.22 -1.21 -14.89
N THR A 197 5.23 -1.54 -14.08
CA THR A 197 6.18 -2.63 -14.41
C THR A 197 5.47 -3.99 -14.41
N GLN A 198 4.60 -4.25 -13.43
CA GLN A 198 3.77 -5.45 -13.38
C GLN A 198 2.80 -5.54 -14.58
N ALA A 199 2.31 -4.40 -15.07
CA ALA A 199 1.50 -4.32 -16.27
C ALA A 199 2.29 -4.46 -17.59
N GLY A 200 3.63 -4.51 -17.51
CA GLY A 200 4.52 -4.62 -18.67
C GLY A 200 4.81 -3.28 -19.38
N ASP A 201 4.30 -2.15 -18.89
CA ASP A 201 4.55 -0.82 -19.48
C ASP A 201 5.75 -0.14 -18.82
N LYS A 202 6.95 -0.53 -19.25
CA LYS A 202 8.21 0.01 -18.74
C LYS A 202 8.36 1.52 -19.01
N MET A 203 7.76 2.03 -20.09
CA MET A 203 7.85 3.46 -20.45
C MET A 203 7.04 4.31 -19.44
N LYS A 204 5.82 3.91 -19.10
CA LYS A 204 5.04 4.61 -18.07
C LYS A 204 5.65 4.45 -16.69
N ALA A 205 6.23 3.28 -16.40
CA ALA A 205 6.96 3.04 -15.16
C ALA A 205 8.13 4.01 -15.00
N MET A 206 8.93 4.19 -16.06
CA MET A 206 10.03 5.15 -16.06
C MET A 206 9.55 6.59 -15.90
N LYS A 207 8.49 6.98 -16.63
CA LYS A 207 7.90 8.33 -16.51
C LYS A 207 7.38 8.62 -15.09
N ALA A 208 6.87 7.63 -14.39
CA ALA A 208 6.47 7.76 -12.99
C ALA A 208 7.71 7.92 -12.08
N LEU A 209 8.73 7.12 -12.32
CA LEU A 209 9.95 7.13 -11.52
C LEU A 209 10.74 8.45 -11.67
N LEU A 210 10.79 9.02 -12.88
CA LEU A 210 11.40 10.32 -13.10
C LEU A 210 10.74 11.44 -12.28
N LYS A 211 9.43 11.33 -12.02
CA LYS A 211 8.71 12.28 -11.17
C LYS A 211 9.04 12.13 -9.67
N SER A 212 9.55 10.97 -9.25
CA SER A 212 9.97 10.79 -7.85
C SER A 212 11.27 11.51 -7.50
N GLY A 213 12.11 11.80 -8.49
CA GLY A 213 13.43 12.37 -8.27
C GLY A 213 14.48 11.40 -7.70
N ASP A 214 14.16 10.13 -7.54
CA ASP A 214 15.04 9.11 -6.96
C ASP A 214 16.07 8.65 -8.01
N THR A 215 17.21 9.30 -8.05
CA THR A 215 18.27 9.09 -9.04
C THR A 215 18.81 7.67 -9.03
N GLU A 216 18.98 7.07 -7.85
CA GLU A 216 19.49 5.70 -7.73
C GLU A 216 18.56 4.69 -8.38
N LYS A 217 17.26 4.79 -8.07
CA LYS A 217 16.25 3.91 -8.67
C LYS A 217 16.07 4.17 -10.18
N ILE A 218 16.20 5.42 -10.62
CA ILE A 218 16.16 5.77 -12.04
C ILE A 218 17.30 5.08 -12.79
N CYS A 219 18.54 5.17 -12.29
CA CYS A 219 19.70 4.53 -12.89
C CYS A 219 19.58 2.99 -12.87
N PHE A 220 19.14 2.43 -11.75
CA PHE A 220 18.91 1.00 -11.63
C PHE A 220 17.85 0.50 -12.62
N PHE A 221 16.69 1.17 -12.67
CA PHE A 221 15.59 0.79 -13.56
C PHE A 221 15.98 0.91 -15.04
N ALA A 222 16.72 1.94 -15.41
CA ALA A 222 17.26 2.09 -16.74
C ALA A 222 18.18 0.93 -17.14
N GLY A 223 19.08 0.55 -16.23
CA GLY A 223 20.02 -0.56 -16.44
C GLY A 223 19.34 -1.91 -16.66
N VAL A 224 18.25 -2.17 -15.90
CA VAL A 224 17.49 -3.43 -15.98
C VAL A 224 16.54 -3.47 -17.18
N SER A 225 15.96 -2.34 -17.55
CA SER A 225 14.95 -2.26 -18.63
C SER A 225 15.50 -2.61 -20.00
N ARG A 226 16.74 -2.24 -20.27
CA ARG A 226 17.48 -2.45 -21.53
C ARG A 226 16.73 -1.96 -22.77
N GLN A 227 15.98 -0.85 -22.64
CA GLN A 227 15.25 -0.23 -23.74
C GLN A 227 15.91 1.11 -24.12
N ARG A 228 16.06 1.33 -25.42
CA ARG A 228 16.70 2.54 -25.99
C ARG A 228 16.07 3.83 -25.46
N GLU A 229 14.76 3.90 -25.52
CA GLU A 229 13.99 5.08 -25.12
C GLU A 229 14.13 5.38 -23.62
N ILE A 230 14.21 4.34 -22.79
CA ILE A 230 14.40 4.47 -21.34
C ILE A 230 15.80 4.99 -21.02
N TYR A 231 16.82 4.50 -21.72
CA TYR A 231 18.17 5.02 -21.57
C TYR A 231 18.24 6.52 -21.92
N VAL A 232 17.64 6.92 -23.05
CA VAL A 232 17.61 8.34 -23.46
C VAL A 232 16.88 9.19 -22.43
N MET A 233 15.70 8.75 -21.96
CA MET A 233 14.94 9.48 -20.95
C MET A 233 15.71 9.63 -19.63
N SER A 234 16.42 8.59 -19.22
CA SER A 234 17.23 8.63 -17.99
C SER A 234 18.40 9.59 -18.14
N ALA A 235 19.12 9.52 -19.25
CA ALA A 235 20.24 10.41 -19.52
C ALA A 235 19.79 11.89 -19.60
N ASN A 236 18.68 12.16 -20.29
CA ASN A 236 18.08 13.51 -20.35
C ASN A 236 17.72 14.04 -18.96
N TYR A 237 17.15 13.19 -18.11
CA TYR A 237 16.82 13.56 -16.72
C TYR A 237 18.09 13.86 -15.91
N LEU A 238 19.10 12.99 -15.99
CA LEU A 238 20.36 13.17 -15.27
C LEU A 238 21.06 14.48 -15.66
N GLN A 239 20.95 14.93 -16.91
CA GLN A 239 21.45 16.22 -17.35
C GLN A 239 20.73 17.42 -16.74
N THR A 240 19.51 17.26 -16.23
CA THR A 240 18.80 18.32 -15.51
C THR A 240 19.28 18.49 -14.07
N LEU A 241 20.06 17.54 -13.57
CA LEU A 241 20.66 17.59 -12.25
C LEU A 241 22.01 18.31 -12.27
N ARG A 242 22.59 18.51 -11.11
CA ARG A 242 23.97 19.03 -11.00
C ARG A 242 24.99 17.91 -11.25
N TRP A 243 25.05 17.44 -12.51
CA TRP A 243 25.99 16.38 -12.92
C TRP A 243 27.44 16.87 -12.95
N HIS A 244 27.64 18.14 -13.10
CA HIS A 244 28.91 18.82 -13.14
C HIS A 244 29.53 18.79 -11.72
N GLY A 245 30.70 18.22 -11.61
CA GLY A 245 31.32 17.91 -10.30
C GLY A 245 30.91 16.55 -9.69
N ASP A 246 30.00 15.80 -10.34
CA ASP A 246 29.65 14.42 -9.96
C ASP A 246 30.08 13.44 -11.05
N PRO A 247 31.24 12.77 -10.89
CA PRO A 247 31.77 11.83 -11.89
C PRO A 247 30.86 10.63 -12.14
N GLU A 248 30.09 10.20 -11.14
CA GLU A 248 29.20 9.05 -11.29
C GLU A 248 27.96 9.43 -12.13
N LEU A 249 27.39 10.61 -11.94
CA LEU A 249 26.30 11.09 -12.78
C LEU A 249 26.75 11.25 -14.24
N THR A 250 27.92 11.90 -14.45
CA THR A 250 28.51 12.06 -15.78
C THR A 250 28.73 10.72 -16.48
N LYS A 251 29.27 9.75 -15.78
CA LYS A 251 29.47 8.38 -16.25
C LYS A 251 28.16 7.69 -16.64
N HIS A 252 27.11 7.85 -15.83
CA HIS A 252 25.79 7.28 -16.14
C HIS A 252 25.18 7.95 -17.40
N ILE A 253 25.29 9.25 -17.57
CA ILE A 253 24.79 9.97 -18.75
C ILE A 253 25.46 9.44 -20.01
N VAL A 254 26.79 9.39 -20.03
CA VAL A 254 27.58 8.87 -21.17
C VAL A 254 27.23 7.41 -21.44
N GLN A 255 27.15 6.58 -20.40
CA GLN A 255 26.83 5.16 -20.54
C GLN A 255 25.43 4.92 -21.11
N PHE A 256 24.44 5.70 -20.69
CA PHE A 256 23.06 5.53 -21.17
C PHE A 256 22.91 6.00 -22.62
N TYR A 257 23.47 7.15 -23.01
CA TYR A 257 23.46 7.56 -24.41
C TYR A 257 24.21 6.58 -25.31
N THR A 258 25.35 6.06 -24.84
CA THR A 258 26.11 5.05 -25.58
C THR A 258 25.30 3.76 -25.77
N LYS A 259 24.66 3.25 -24.71
CA LYS A 259 23.78 2.06 -24.78
C LYS A 259 22.55 2.29 -25.66
N ALA A 260 22.03 3.51 -25.66
CA ALA A 260 20.92 3.90 -26.51
C ALA A 260 21.34 4.12 -27.98
N ARG A 261 22.62 4.17 -28.29
CA ARG A 261 23.15 4.62 -29.61
C ARG A 261 22.55 5.98 -29.99
N ALA A 262 22.40 6.87 -29.02
CA ALA A 262 21.89 8.22 -29.22
C ALA A 262 23.05 9.18 -29.44
N VAL A 263 23.70 9.05 -30.58
CA VAL A 263 24.97 9.72 -30.90
C VAL A 263 24.85 11.25 -30.87
N GLU A 264 23.77 11.78 -31.43
CA GLU A 264 23.49 13.23 -31.42
C GLU A 264 23.34 13.79 -29.99
N SER A 265 22.58 13.07 -29.14
CA SER A 265 22.39 13.46 -27.73
C SER A 265 23.68 13.35 -26.93
N LEU A 266 24.52 12.34 -27.22
CA LEU A 266 25.82 12.19 -26.58
C LEU A 266 26.78 13.28 -27.00
N SER A 267 26.81 13.63 -28.28
CA SER A 267 27.60 14.76 -28.78
C SER A 267 27.19 16.08 -28.16
N GLY A 268 25.90 16.39 -28.13
CA GLY A 268 25.38 17.60 -27.47
C GLY A 268 25.67 17.62 -25.94
N PHE A 269 25.75 16.45 -25.29
CA PHE A 269 26.20 16.38 -23.90
C PHE A 269 27.67 16.79 -23.77
N TYR A 270 28.57 16.27 -24.62
CA TYR A 270 29.98 16.66 -24.62
C TYR A 270 30.20 18.15 -24.99
N GLU A 271 29.36 18.70 -25.85
CA GLU A 271 29.36 20.15 -26.14
C GLU A 271 29.00 20.95 -24.88
N SER A 272 28.01 20.49 -24.11
CA SER A 272 27.63 21.10 -22.83
C SER A 272 28.77 21.00 -21.79
N VAL A 273 29.48 19.87 -21.74
CA VAL A 273 30.68 19.71 -20.90
C VAL A 273 31.73 20.73 -21.28
N ALA A 274 32.05 20.81 -22.58
CA ALA A 274 33.06 21.77 -23.07
C ALA A 274 32.69 23.23 -22.79
N GLN A 275 31.40 23.57 -22.93
CA GLN A 275 30.94 24.94 -22.65
C GLN A 275 31.12 25.29 -21.15
N ILE A 276 30.85 24.38 -20.24
CA ILE A 276 31.04 24.60 -18.80
C ILE A 276 32.52 24.72 -18.46
N GLU A 277 33.38 23.85 -19.05
CA GLU A 277 34.84 23.95 -18.85
C GLU A 277 35.40 25.29 -19.31
N ILE A 278 34.86 25.88 -20.40
CA ILE A 278 35.24 27.21 -20.88
C ILE A 278 34.71 28.32 -19.97
N ASP A 279 33.41 28.29 -19.64
CA ASP A 279 32.74 29.43 -19.01
C ASP A 279 33.01 29.49 -17.49
N GLU A 280 33.00 28.36 -16.81
CA GLU A 280 33.15 28.32 -15.35
C GLU A 280 34.59 28.06 -14.90
N TYR A 281 35.30 27.11 -15.54
CA TYR A 281 36.63 26.69 -15.09
C TYR A 281 37.77 27.34 -15.91
N ARG A 282 37.50 27.84 -17.08
CA ARG A 282 38.50 28.36 -18.05
C ARG A 282 39.55 27.31 -18.41
N ASP A 283 39.16 26.02 -18.36
CA ASP A 283 40.02 24.90 -18.73
C ASP A 283 39.81 24.56 -20.22
N TYR A 284 40.57 25.20 -21.06
CA TYR A 284 40.48 25.03 -22.51
C TYR A 284 41.01 23.66 -22.99
N ASP A 285 41.89 23.01 -22.22
CA ASP A 285 42.41 21.67 -22.55
C ASP A 285 41.36 20.62 -22.33
N GLN A 286 40.66 20.61 -21.20
CA GLN A 286 39.53 19.72 -20.94
C GLN A 286 38.35 19.99 -21.90
N ALA A 287 38.07 21.25 -22.20
CA ALA A 287 37.08 21.60 -23.20
C ALA A 287 37.39 21.02 -24.59
N ALA A 288 38.66 21.12 -25.01
CA ALA A 288 39.11 20.56 -26.29
C ALA A 288 39.01 19.04 -26.32
N ASP A 289 39.32 18.35 -25.21
CA ASP A 289 39.19 16.89 -25.12
C ASP A 289 37.71 16.46 -25.16
N ALA A 290 36.81 17.17 -24.50
CA ALA A 290 35.38 16.90 -24.57
C ALA A 290 34.84 17.06 -26.01
N LEU A 291 35.26 18.12 -26.73
CA LEU A 291 34.87 18.31 -28.13
C LEU A 291 35.46 17.24 -29.07
N ARG A 292 36.70 16.76 -28.81
CA ARG A 292 37.28 15.62 -29.56
C ARG A 292 36.46 14.36 -29.36
N ASP A 293 36.01 14.07 -28.15
CA ASP A 293 35.14 12.94 -27.88
C ASP A 293 33.76 13.07 -28.55
N ALA A 294 33.18 14.27 -28.59
CA ALA A 294 31.96 14.56 -29.35
C ALA A 294 32.15 14.18 -30.85
N VAL A 295 33.21 14.70 -31.50
CA VAL A 295 33.51 14.41 -32.89
C VAL A 295 33.77 12.91 -33.13
N LYS A 296 34.51 12.27 -32.24
CA LYS A 296 34.81 10.83 -32.32
C LYS A 296 33.56 9.96 -32.26
N HIS A 297 32.55 10.37 -31.48
CA HIS A 297 31.26 9.66 -31.41
C HIS A 297 30.43 9.93 -32.67
N LEU A 298 30.39 11.16 -33.19
CA LEU A 298 29.71 11.48 -34.44
C LEU A 298 30.30 10.72 -35.63
N ALA A 299 31.65 10.62 -35.72
CA ALA A 299 32.30 9.91 -36.80
C ALA A 299 32.09 8.38 -36.82
N LYS A 300 31.56 7.81 -35.73
CA LYS A 300 31.24 6.36 -35.62
C LYS A 300 29.76 6.06 -35.91
N SER A 301 28.95 7.06 -36.14
CA SER A 301 27.56 6.98 -36.54
C SER A 301 27.45 6.75 -38.04
#